data_343450a20bdef33cba214a39e5826c49
#
_entry.id   343450a20bdef33cba214a39e5826c49
#
_cell.length_a   1.000
_cell.length_b   1.000
_cell.length_c   1.000
_cell.angle_alpha   90.00
_cell.angle_beta   90.00
_cell.angle_gamma   90.00
#
_symmetry.space_group_name_H-M   'P 1'
#
loop_
_entity.id
_entity.type
_entity.pdbx_description
1 polymer ?
#
loop_
_entity_poly.entity_id
_entity_poly.type
_entity_poly.pdbx_seq_one_letter_code
_entity_poly.pdbx_strand_id
1 'polypeptide(L)'
;MFIRQNLLVAGVLALSLSLAQSAIARPVTDHLNRTVDVPERIERVAVADIFPYASATCVYLGSCLKIVAMHPSSMAAAKNGLLKELYPEVTSVNTSVMKGAEVNLEALMGLKPDVVFVNAGNKRLIERLESAGLPLP
;
A
#
# COMPACT_ATOMS: atom_id res chain seq x y z
N MET A 1 51.13 -27.30 -41.20
CA MET A 1 50.95 -25.86 -41.18
C MET A 1 49.55 -25.59 -40.65
N PHE A 2 49.47 -25.38 -39.32
CA PHE A 2 48.16 -25.27 -38.60
C PHE A 2 47.88 -23.79 -38.35
N ILE A 3 46.86 -23.28 -38.99
CA ILE A 3 46.33 -21.95 -38.75
C ILE A 3 45.44 -22.02 -37.52
N ARG A 4 45.89 -21.42 -36.41
CA ARG A 4 45.06 -21.24 -35.19
C ARG A 4 44.10 -20.08 -35.43
N GLN A 5 42.83 -20.38 -35.59
CA GLN A 5 41.76 -19.37 -35.48
C GLN A 5 41.49 -19.10 -34.02
N ASN A 6 41.93 -17.92 -33.55
CA ASN A 6 41.53 -17.39 -32.27
C ASN A 6 40.09 -16.86 -32.39
N LEU A 7 39.13 -17.60 -31.88
CA LEU A 7 37.76 -17.10 -31.66
C LEU A 7 37.80 -16.20 -30.44
N LEU A 8 37.75 -14.89 -30.67
CA LEU A 8 37.47 -13.89 -29.66
C LEU A 8 35.98 -14.02 -29.30
N VAL A 9 35.70 -14.69 -28.18
CA VAL A 9 34.40 -14.66 -27.54
C VAL A 9 34.28 -13.29 -26.84
N ALA A 10 33.73 -12.33 -27.55
CA ALA A 10 33.31 -11.06 -26.94
C ALA A 10 32.11 -11.36 -26.04
N GLY A 11 32.39 -11.52 -24.75
CA GLY A 11 31.36 -11.57 -23.72
C GLY A 11 30.66 -10.22 -23.65
N VAL A 12 29.47 -10.14 -24.26
CA VAL A 12 28.57 -9.03 -24.04
C VAL A 12 28.05 -9.15 -22.61
N LEU A 13 28.72 -8.49 -21.67
CA LEU A 13 28.24 -8.27 -20.34
C LEU A 13 27.05 -7.31 -20.46
N ALA A 14 25.85 -7.85 -20.62
CA ALA A 14 24.63 -7.08 -20.54
C ALA A 14 24.50 -6.61 -19.07
N LEU A 15 25.05 -5.43 -18.81
CA LEU A 15 24.84 -4.70 -17.58
C LEU A 15 23.36 -4.31 -17.57
N SER A 16 22.52 -5.17 -17.01
CA SER A 16 21.14 -4.86 -16.70
C SER A 16 21.16 -3.75 -15.66
N LEU A 17 21.18 -2.51 -16.14
CA LEU A 17 20.89 -1.34 -15.33
C LEU A 17 19.43 -1.47 -14.92
N SER A 18 19.19 -2.09 -13.76
CA SER A 18 17.91 -1.99 -13.07
C SER A 18 17.76 -0.50 -12.77
N LEU A 19 17.04 0.21 -13.64
CA LEU A 19 16.51 1.52 -13.35
C LEU A 19 15.58 1.29 -12.15
N ALA A 20 16.13 1.41 -10.94
CA ALA A 20 15.33 1.66 -9.77
C ALA A 20 14.56 2.93 -10.12
N GLN A 21 13.32 2.78 -10.55
CA GLN A 21 12.40 3.89 -10.65
C GLN A 21 12.30 4.43 -9.24
N SER A 22 13.08 5.46 -8.96
CA SER A 22 12.89 6.27 -7.77
C SER A 22 11.46 6.77 -7.89
N ALA A 23 10.55 6.17 -7.12
CA ALA A 23 9.20 6.67 -7.03
C ALA A 23 9.35 8.14 -6.62
N ILE A 24 8.98 9.05 -7.51
CA ILE A 24 9.00 10.47 -7.20
C ILE A 24 8.03 10.62 -6.04
N ALA A 25 8.56 10.95 -4.88
CA ALA A 25 7.77 11.18 -3.69
C ALA A 25 7.31 12.63 -3.67
N ARG A 26 6.07 12.84 -3.24
CA ARG A 26 5.48 14.16 -3.07
C ARG A 26 5.30 14.43 -1.58
N PRO A 27 5.86 15.53 -1.04
CA PRO A 27 5.63 15.90 0.34
C PRO A 27 4.17 16.33 0.54
N VAL A 28 3.51 15.77 1.53
CA VAL A 28 2.16 16.16 1.98
C VAL A 28 2.21 16.48 3.46
N THR A 29 1.46 17.49 3.88
CA THR A 29 1.28 17.78 5.30
C THR A 29 0.04 17.07 5.80
N ASP A 30 0.21 16.24 6.83
CA ASP A 30 -0.89 15.50 7.45
C ASP A 30 -1.65 16.32 8.52
N HIS A 31 -2.65 15.71 9.14
CA HIS A 31 -3.45 16.34 10.19
C HIS A 31 -2.68 16.61 11.50
N LEU A 32 -1.49 16.04 11.65
CA LEU A 32 -0.59 16.28 12.79
C LEU A 32 0.49 17.30 12.47
N ASN A 33 0.37 18.02 11.33
CA ASN A 33 1.35 18.96 10.80
C ASN A 33 2.72 18.33 10.53
N ARG A 34 2.77 17.02 10.22
CA ARG A 34 3.98 16.34 9.80
C ARG A 34 4.10 16.40 8.28
N THR A 35 5.30 16.58 7.78
CA THR A 35 5.57 16.43 6.34
C THR A 35 5.93 14.97 6.07
N VAL A 36 5.14 14.30 5.24
CA VAL A 36 5.28 12.89 4.90
C VAL A 36 5.45 12.77 3.39
N ASP A 37 6.43 12.00 2.98
CA ASP A 37 6.66 11.70 1.57
C ASP A 37 5.71 10.59 1.10
N VAL A 38 4.85 10.92 0.15
CA VAL A 38 3.88 9.97 -0.42
C VAL A 38 4.27 9.71 -1.88
N PRO A 39 4.23 8.44 -2.35
CA PRO A 39 4.47 8.15 -3.75
C PRO A 39 3.55 8.96 -4.66
N GLU A 40 4.07 9.45 -5.77
CA GLU A 40 3.25 10.19 -6.77
C GLU A 40 2.10 9.32 -7.28
N ARG A 41 2.36 8.02 -7.46
CA ARG A 41 1.37 7.05 -7.88
C ARG A 41 1.00 6.13 -6.72
N ILE A 42 -0.23 6.26 -6.23
CA ILE A 42 -0.80 5.43 -5.17
C ILE A 42 -1.72 4.39 -5.81
N GLU A 43 -1.37 3.11 -5.65
CA GLU A 43 -2.13 1.96 -6.14
C GLU A 43 -2.61 1.05 -5.02
N ARG A 44 -2.01 1.16 -3.83
CA ARG A 44 -2.26 0.26 -2.69
C ARG A 44 -2.53 1.05 -1.43
N VAL A 45 -3.80 1.22 -1.12
CA VAL A 45 -4.26 1.98 0.05
C VAL A 45 -4.71 1.01 1.14
N ALA A 46 -4.15 1.14 2.33
CA ALA A 46 -4.64 0.45 3.51
C ALA A 46 -5.35 1.43 4.45
N VAL A 47 -6.49 1.02 5.00
CA VAL A 47 -7.23 1.79 6.00
C VAL A 47 -7.35 0.93 7.25
N ALA A 48 -6.54 1.21 8.28
CA ALA A 48 -6.40 0.31 9.41
C ALA A 48 -7.52 0.47 10.46
N ASP A 49 -7.65 1.62 11.08
CA ASP A 49 -8.50 1.80 12.26
C ASP A 49 -9.54 2.93 12.12
N ILE A 50 -9.81 3.41 10.92
CA ILE A 50 -10.80 4.47 10.66
C ILE A 50 -12.04 3.91 9.97
N PHE A 51 -13.12 3.77 10.72
CA PHE A 51 -14.44 3.48 10.17
C PHE A 51 -15.22 4.80 9.96
N PRO A 52 -15.87 5.06 8.82
CA PRO A 52 -16.04 4.25 7.59
C PRO A 52 -15.11 4.66 6.43
N TYR A 53 -13.90 5.14 6.71
CA TYR A 53 -13.03 5.81 5.74
C TYR A 53 -12.74 4.97 4.48
N ALA A 54 -12.55 3.65 4.62
CA ALA A 54 -12.34 2.76 3.47
C ALA A 54 -13.50 2.83 2.47
N SER A 55 -14.74 2.81 2.97
CA SER A 55 -15.94 2.91 2.12
C SER A 55 -16.04 4.28 1.44
N ALA A 56 -15.75 5.36 2.18
CA ALA A 56 -15.72 6.70 1.61
C ALA A 56 -14.65 6.84 0.52
N THR A 57 -13.48 6.23 0.72
CA THR A 57 -12.39 6.21 -0.27
C THR A 57 -12.80 5.46 -1.53
N CYS A 58 -13.48 4.31 -1.42
CA CYS A 58 -14.04 3.60 -2.59
C CYS A 58 -14.97 4.49 -3.40
N VAL A 59 -15.90 5.19 -2.73
CA VAL A 59 -16.85 6.09 -3.41
C VAL A 59 -16.11 7.26 -4.06
N TYR A 60 -15.16 7.87 -3.37
CA TYR A 60 -14.36 8.98 -3.90
C TYR A 60 -13.55 8.58 -5.15
N LEU A 61 -12.97 7.38 -5.15
CA LEU A 61 -12.19 6.85 -6.28
C LEU A 61 -13.07 6.26 -7.40
N GLY A 62 -14.36 6.05 -7.16
CA GLY A 62 -15.25 5.33 -8.08
C GLY A 62 -14.92 3.84 -8.20
N SER A 63 -14.12 3.29 -7.26
CA SER A 63 -13.69 1.88 -7.24
C SER A 63 -13.06 1.53 -5.91
N CYS A 64 -13.15 0.26 -5.50
CA CYS A 64 -12.43 -0.28 -4.36
C CYS A 64 -11.12 -1.02 -4.73
N LEU A 65 -10.74 -1.08 -6.00
CA LEU A 65 -9.58 -1.87 -6.45
C LEU A 65 -8.25 -1.45 -5.82
N LYS A 66 -8.11 -0.19 -5.46
CA LYS A 66 -6.91 0.31 -4.79
C LYS A 66 -6.91 0.07 -3.27
N ILE A 67 -8.03 -0.31 -2.69
CA ILE A 67 -8.11 -0.58 -1.25
C ILE A 67 -7.62 -2.00 -0.99
N VAL A 68 -6.42 -2.13 -0.43
CA VAL A 68 -5.82 -3.45 -0.16
C VAL A 68 -6.14 -3.98 1.22
N ALA A 69 -6.50 -3.10 2.16
CA ALA A 69 -6.88 -3.50 3.52
C ALA A 69 -7.93 -2.57 4.12
N MET A 70 -8.84 -3.13 4.91
CA MET A 70 -9.80 -2.37 5.71
C MET A 70 -10.14 -3.10 7.02
N HIS A 71 -10.69 -2.34 7.96
CA HIS A 71 -11.18 -2.89 9.22
C HIS A 71 -12.33 -3.88 8.97
N PRO A 72 -12.43 -5.01 9.72
CA PRO A 72 -13.53 -5.98 9.58
C PRO A 72 -14.92 -5.36 9.69
N SER A 73 -15.12 -4.36 10.55
CA SER A 73 -16.41 -3.65 10.66
C SER A 73 -16.74 -2.85 9.40
N SER A 74 -15.73 -2.28 8.71
CA SER A 74 -15.93 -1.63 7.41
C SER A 74 -16.36 -2.62 6.35
N MET A 75 -15.75 -3.81 6.35
CA MET A 75 -16.16 -4.92 5.47
C MET A 75 -17.57 -5.39 5.75
N ALA A 76 -17.94 -5.55 7.03
CA ALA A 76 -19.30 -5.96 7.41
C ALA A 76 -20.34 -4.93 6.93
N ALA A 77 -20.06 -3.64 7.12
CA ALA A 77 -20.92 -2.56 6.63
C ALA A 77 -21.00 -2.54 5.09
N ALA A 78 -19.88 -2.74 4.40
CA ALA A 78 -19.84 -2.81 2.94
C ALA A 78 -20.67 -3.97 2.40
N LYS A 79 -20.56 -5.16 3.01
CA LYS A 79 -21.32 -6.37 2.61
C LYS A 79 -22.82 -6.27 2.88
N ASN A 80 -23.22 -5.52 3.90
CA ASN A 80 -24.62 -5.37 4.28
C ASN A 80 -25.26 -4.10 3.70
N GLY A 81 -24.49 -3.22 3.08
CA GLY A 81 -24.93 -1.97 2.47
C GLY A 81 -24.88 -2.01 0.94
N LEU A 82 -25.07 -0.84 0.35
CA LEU A 82 -25.05 -0.64 -1.10
C LEU A 82 -23.65 -0.74 -1.71
N LEU A 83 -22.58 -0.67 -0.90
CA LEU A 83 -21.23 -0.58 -1.42
C LEU A 83 -20.84 -1.82 -2.25
N LYS A 84 -21.23 -3.02 -1.82
CA LYS A 84 -20.99 -4.25 -2.58
C LYS A 84 -21.74 -4.33 -3.91
N GLU A 85 -22.87 -3.62 -4.02
CA GLU A 85 -23.67 -3.57 -5.25
C GLU A 85 -23.05 -2.59 -6.24
N LEU A 86 -22.51 -1.48 -5.73
CA LEU A 86 -21.83 -0.46 -6.53
C LEU A 86 -20.41 -0.87 -6.92
N TYR A 87 -19.70 -1.50 -6.00
CA TYR A 87 -18.29 -1.90 -6.13
C TYR A 87 -18.09 -3.32 -5.59
N PRO A 88 -18.46 -4.36 -6.35
CA PRO A 88 -18.43 -5.77 -5.90
C PRO A 88 -17.05 -6.23 -5.41
N GLU A 89 -15.99 -5.65 -5.99
CA GLU A 89 -14.59 -5.92 -5.64
C GLU A 89 -14.26 -5.62 -4.17
N VAL A 90 -15.07 -4.80 -3.49
CA VAL A 90 -14.89 -4.51 -2.06
C VAL A 90 -14.87 -5.77 -1.20
N THR A 91 -15.60 -6.81 -1.62
CA THR A 91 -15.69 -8.07 -0.88
C THR A 91 -14.38 -8.85 -0.85
N SER A 92 -13.43 -8.52 -1.72
CA SER A 92 -12.11 -9.14 -1.82
C SER A 92 -11.03 -8.41 -1.03
N VAL A 93 -11.34 -7.24 -0.45
CA VAL A 93 -10.39 -6.45 0.32
C VAL A 93 -9.99 -7.21 1.60
N ASN A 94 -8.69 -7.19 1.90
CA ASN A 94 -8.14 -7.91 3.05
C ASN A 94 -8.58 -7.29 4.38
N THR A 95 -9.02 -8.12 5.31
CA THR A 95 -9.38 -7.72 6.68
C THR A 95 -8.49 -8.36 7.74
N SER A 96 -7.54 -9.24 7.37
CA SER A 96 -6.63 -9.91 8.31
C SER A 96 -5.60 -8.99 8.94
N VAL A 97 -5.56 -7.73 8.48
CA VAL A 97 -4.74 -6.66 9.06
C VAL A 97 -5.17 -6.28 10.47
N MET A 98 -6.31 -6.80 10.93
CA MET A 98 -6.77 -6.63 12.31
C MET A 98 -6.73 -7.97 13.04
N LYS A 99 -6.23 -7.95 14.29
CA LYS A 99 -6.28 -9.06 15.23
C LYS A 99 -7.00 -8.58 16.50
N GLY A 100 -8.31 -8.81 16.55
CA GLY A 100 -9.17 -8.17 17.56
C GLY A 100 -9.21 -6.66 17.34
N ALA A 101 -8.88 -5.89 18.37
CA ALA A 101 -8.81 -4.42 18.31
C ALA A 101 -7.43 -3.88 17.85
N GLU A 102 -6.45 -4.74 17.64
CA GLU A 102 -5.09 -4.33 17.28
C GLU A 102 -4.80 -4.56 15.80
N VAL A 103 -3.94 -3.68 15.26
CA VAL A 103 -3.42 -3.83 13.90
C VAL A 103 -2.34 -4.93 13.90
N ASN A 104 -2.52 -5.90 13.02
CA ASN A 104 -1.53 -6.93 12.71
C ASN A 104 -0.51 -6.33 11.72
N LEU A 105 0.61 -5.88 12.28
CA LEU A 105 1.66 -5.20 11.52
C LEU A 105 2.26 -6.08 10.42
N GLU A 106 2.50 -7.35 10.71
CA GLU A 106 3.07 -8.29 9.74
C GLU A 106 2.15 -8.50 8.53
N ALA A 107 0.84 -8.72 8.78
CA ALA A 107 -0.14 -8.83 7.72
C ALA A 107 -0.24 -7.54 6.89
N LEU A 108 -0.18 -6.38 7.54
CA LEU A 108 -0.22 -5.09 6.87
C LEU A 108 1.01 -4.87 5.99
N MET A 109 2.21 -5.12 6.51
CA MET A 109 3.47 -5.04 5.76
C MET A 109 3.49 -6.00 4.57
N GLY A 110 2.96 -7.21 4.73
CA GLY A 110 2.85 -8.20 3.66
C GLY A 110 2.00 -7.73 2.47
N LEU A 111 1.08 -6.80 2.70
CA LEU A 111 0.28 -6.18 1.64
C LEU A 111 1.02 -5.08 0.88
N LYS A 112 2.20 -4.65 1.34
CA LYS A 112 3.03 -3.61 0.72
C LYS A 112 2.20 -2.37 0.32
N PRO A 113 1.52 -1.71 1.27
CA PRO A 113 0.72 -0.53 0.94
C PRO A 113 1.61 0.64 0.55
N ASP A 114 1.15 1.44 -0.42
CA ASP A 114 1.79 2.72 -0.79
C ASP A 114 1.45 3.81 0.21
N VAL A 115 0.33 3.64 0.93
CA VAL A 115 -0.14 4.57 1.95
C VAL A 115 -1.04 3.84 2.96
N VAL A 116 -0.90 4.20 4.24
CA VAL A 116 -1.72 3.66 5.32
C VAL A 116 -2.43 4.79 6.04
N PHE A 117 -3.76 4.79 6.01
CA PHE A 117 -4.58 5.72 6.77
C PHE A 117 -4.91 5.16 8.15
N VAL A 118 -4.64 5.95 9.18
CA VAL A 118 -4.92 5.64 10.57
C VAL A 118 -5.54 6.84 11.28
N ASN A 119 -6.20 6.60 12.40
CA ASN A 119 -6.74 7.69 13.22
C ASN A 119 -5.60 8.50 13.86
N ALA A 120 -5.57 9.80 13.61
CA ALA A 120 -4.55 10.71 14.16
C ALA A 120 -4.52 10.72 15.69
N GLY A 121 -5.60 10.34 16.37
CA GLY A 121 -5.66 10.17 17.82
C GLY A 121 -4.95 8.92 18.34
N ASN A 122 -4.68 7.94 17.48
CA ASN A 122 -4.02 6.68 17.84
C ASN A 122 -2.49 6.79 17.76
N LYS A 123 -1.91 7.63 18.60
CA LYS A 123 -0.46 7.92 18.58
C LYS A 123 0.40 6.67 18.70
N ARG A 124 0.01 5.70 19.56
CA ARG A 124 0.73 4.44 19.73
C ARG A 124 0.78 3.61 18.44
N LEU A 125 -0.32 3.57 17.69
CA LEU A 125 -0.35 2.88 16.41
C LEU A 125 0.53 3.59 15.39
N ILE A 126 0.44 4.92 15.31
CA ILE A 126 1.27 5.73 14.42
C ILE A 126 2.75 5.45 14.66
N GLU A 127 3.23 5.55 15.90
CA GLU A 127 4.63 5.28 16.26
C GLU A 127 5.08 3.86 15.85
N ARG A 128 4.21 2.86 16.03
CA ARG A 128 4.50 1.46 15.63
C ARG A 128 4.62 1.32 14.11
N LEU A 129 3.74 1.95 13.36
CA LEU A 129 3.73 1.86 11.89
C LEU A 129 4.91 2.63 11.29
N GLU A 130 5.24 3.81 11.84
CA GLU A 130 6.43 4.59 11.44
C GLU A 130 7.72 3.81 11.71
N SER A 131 7.83 3.20 12.90
CA SER A 131 8.99 2.36 13.25
C SER A 131 9.15 1.16 12.31
N ALA A 132 8.07 0.71 11.68
CA ALA A 132 8.07 -0.33 10.69
C ALA A 132 8.31 0.17 9.24
N GLY A 133 8.50 1.47 9.07
CA GLY A 133 8.76 2.09 7.76
C GLY A 133 7.53 2.14 6.84
N LEU A 134 6.32 2.10 7.41
CA LEU A 134 5.08 2.22 6.62
C LEU A 134 4.76 3.69 6.35
N PRO A 135 4.33 4.04 5.12
CA PRO A 135 4.00 5.42 4.74
C PRO A 135 2.67 5.86 5.34
N LEU A 136 2.70 6.85 6.25
CA LEU A 136 1.54 7.40 6.96
C LEU A 136 1.40 8.89 6.62
N PRO A 137 0.47 9.26 5.73
CA PRO A 137 0.14 10.66 5.48
C PRO A 137 -0.78 11.23 6.56
#